data_7f4674d764c3b5601f221428c46e6c4d
#
_entry.id   7f4674d764c3b5601f221428c46e6c4d
#
_cell.length_a   1.000
_cell.length_b   1.000
_cell.length_c   1.000
_cell.angle_alpha   90.00
_cell.angle_beta   90.00
_cell.angle_gamma   90.00
#
_symmetry.space_group_name_H-M   'P 1'
#
loop_
_entity.id
_entity.type
_entity.pdbx_description
1 polymer ?
#
loop_
_entity_poly.entity_id
_entity_poly.type
_entity_poly.pdbx_seq_one_letter_code
_entity_poly.pdbx_strand_id
1 'polypeptide(L)'
;MDKPDIQYTAAEQWNGGNISHVEFMRDISQTGYTQGRVIYDADADYGGWWFCCFPMEFVQKNDVLPFFIHCDDVEYGLRYGRKPIIIEGVQVWHETYDKRLTPLMQYYDTRNPLFVNWIYGFLQDAEQIMKAWKQKITKYHVREDWITEYYVILAMNDFLKGMRWLKRIDSGKYHRKLQKAKSSRIKNAICWRMVAVKFWIWAHFYGD
;
A
#
# COMPACT_ATOMS: atom_id res chain seq x y z
N MET A 1 17.83 -0.05 -16.78
CA MET A 1 17.96 0.93 -15.66
C MET A 1 18.55 2.18 -16.27
N ASP A 2 17.77 3.24 -16.33
CA ASP A 2 18.17 4.38 -17.17
C ASP A 2 19.19 5.31 -16.50
N LYS A 3 19.36 5.20 -15.17
CA LYS A 3 20.29 6.02 -14.39
C LYS A 3 20.81 5.25 -13.16
N PRO A 4 21.86 4.45 -13.28
CA PRO A 4 22.36 3.61 -12.19
C PRO A 4 22.91 4.40 -11.00
N ASP A 5 23.32 5.65 -11.22
CA ASP A 5 23.90 6.53 -10.21
C ASP A 5 22.85 7.42 -9.50
N ILE A 6 21.58 7.26 -9.83
CA ILE A 6 20.49 7.97 -9.15
C ILE A 6 19.78 7.04 -8.19
N GLN A 7 19.90 7.32 -6.89
CA GLN A 7 19.18 6.66 -5.83
C GLN A 7 17.71 7.07 -5.87
N TYR A 8 16.79 6.12 -6.04
CA TYR A 8 15.35 6.43 -6.05
C TYR A 8 14.86 6.80 -4.64
N THR A 9 15.23 6.02 -3.65
CA THR A 9 14.90 6.27 -2.23
C THR A 9 15.88 5.55 -1.32
N ALA A 10 16.10 6.07 -0.13
CA ALA A 10 16.89 5.42 0.92
C ALA A 10 15.99 4.79 1.99
N ALA A 11 14.88 5.41 2.27
CA ALA A 11 13.80 4.95 3.16
C ALA A 11 12.52 5.73 2.81
N GLU A 12 11.43 5.44 3.50
CA GLU A 12 10.14 6.00 3.14
C GLU A 12 9.37 6.44 4.37
N GLN A 13 8.49 7.44 4.18
CA GLN A 13 7.55 7.93 5.16
C GLN A 13 6.13 7.63 4.69
N TRP A 14 5.27 7.17 5.61
CA TRP A 14 3.87 6.92 5.35
C TRP A 14 3.00 8.10 5.75
N ASN A 15 2.33 8.70 4.78
CA ASN A 15 1.44 9.84 4.96
C ASN A 15 -0.02 9.47 4.62
N GLY A 16 -0.56 8.47 5.32
CA GLY A 16 -1.97 8.10 5.19
C GLY A 16 -2.40 7.57 3.81
N GLY A 17 -1.48 6.98 3.06
CA GLY A 17 -1.73 6.46 1.70
C GLY A 17 -0.88 7.12 0.63
N ASN A 18 -0.18 8.20 0.98
CA ASN A 18 0.87 8.77 0.16
C ASN A 18 2.23 8.38 0.76
N ILE A 19 3.17 8.09 -0.12
CA ILE A 19 4.55 7.75 0.26
C ILE A 19 5.43 8.95 -0.07
N SER A 20 6.18 9.44 0.91
CA SER A 20 7.28 10.37 0.72
C SER A 20 8.59 9.59 0.78
N HIS A 21 9.51 9.92 -0.10
CA HIS A 21 10.80 9.23 -0.22
C HIS A 21 11.90 10.04 0.45
N VAL A 22 12.69 9.37 1.29
CA VAL A 22 13.88 9.94 1.92
C VAL A 22 15.04 9.88 0.93
N GLU A 23 15.81 10.95 0.83
CA GLU A 23 16.92 11.05 -0.13
C GLU A 23 16.46 10.76 -1.58
N PHE A 24 15.31 11.29 -1.96
CA PHE A 24 14.67 11.03 -3.25
C PHE A 24 15.48 11.57 -4.42
N MET A 25 15.71 10.73 -5.42
CA MET A 25 16.42 11.08 -6.67
C MET A 25 17.83 11.66 -6.44
N ARG A 26 18.49 11.26 -5.36
CA ARG A 26 19.83 11.68 -5.04
C ARG A 26 20.85 11.09 -6.03
N ASP A 27 21.73 11.93 -6.55
CA ASP A 27 22.88 11.51 -7.35
C ASP A 27 23.98 10.97 -6.43
N ILE A 28 24.21 9.66 -6.45
CA ILE A 28 25.19 8.96 -5.60
C ILE A 28 26.62 8.96 -6.20
N SER A 29 26.77 9.47 -7.43
CA SER A 29 28.11 9.67 -8.02
C SER A 29 28.82 10.93 -7.52
N GLN A 30 28.06 11.82 -6.85
CA GLN A 30 28.58 13.12 -6.42
C GLN A 30 29.36 13.04 -5.10
N THR A 31 30.19 14.08 -4.88
CA THR A 31 30.92 14.28 -3.62
C THR A 31 29.93 14.39 -2.43
N GLY A 32 30.19 13.63 -1.37
CA GLY A 32 29.36 13.59 -0.18
C GLY A 32 28.61 12.24 0.04
N TYR A 33 28.60 11.38 -0.96
CA TYR A 33 28.22 9.98 -0.76
C TYR A 33 29.43 9.23 -0.18
N THR A 34 29.28 8.63 0.99
CA THR A 34 30.36 7.93 1.69
C THR A 34 29.92 6.51 2.01
N GLN A 35 30.55 5.54 1.37
CA GLN A 35 30.27 4.12 1.63
C GLN A 35 30.45 3.78 3.12
N GLY A 36 29.43 3.14 3.69
CA GLY A 36 29.43 2.77 5.10
C GLY A 36 28.97 3.88 6.06
N ARG A 37 28.69 5.09 5.58
CA ARG A 37 28.11 6.14 6.44
C ARG A 37 26.71 5.73 6.88
N VAL A 38 26.47 5.86 8.18
CA VAL A 38 25.17 5.61 8.78
C VAL A 38 24.39 6.92 8.85
N ILE A 39 23.16 6.89 8.33
CA ILE A 39 22.24 8.02 8.34
C ILE A 39 21.04 7.67 9.19
N TYR A 40 20.66 8.58 10.07
CA TYR A 40 19.42 8.55 10.83
C TYR A 40 18.52 9.68 10.33
N ASP A 41 17.41 9.33 9.72
CA ASP A 41 16.43 10.31 9.27
C ASP A 41 15.20 10.25 10.17
N ALA A 42 14.86 11.40 10.77
CA ALA A 42 13.75 11.49 11.72
C ALA A 42 12.38 11.31 11.04
N ASP A 43 12.29 11.56 9.73
CA ASP A 43 11.06 11.48 8.96
C ASP A 43 10.84 10.10 8.34
N ALA A 44 11.88 9.25 8.28
CA ALA A 44 11.74 7.88 7.80
C ALA A 44 10.88 7.03 8.74
N ASP A 45 9.89 6.34 8.21
CA ASP A 45 9.01 5.44 8.98
C ASP A 45 9.32 3.97 8.74
N TYR A 46 9.74 3.61 7.52
CA TYR A 46 10.04 2.23 7.14
C TYR A 46 11.04 2.16 5.98
N GLY A 47 11.61 0.97 5.78
CA GLY A 47 12.41 0.64 4.60
C GLY A 47 11.60 -0.24 3.66
N GLY A 48 11.58 0.11 2.38
CA GLY A 48 10.95 -0.74 1.35
C GLY A 48 11.60 -2.12 1.28
N TRP A 49 10.81 -3.17 1.10
CA TRP A 49 11.30 -4.56 1.09
C TRP A 49 12.00 -4.97 -0.19
N TRP A 50 12.52 -4.02 -0.91
CA TRP A 50 13.54 -4.31 -1.93
C TRP A 50 14.84 -4.76 -1.27
N PHE A 51 15.22 -4.10 -0.17
CA PHE A 51 16.31 -4.50 0.71
C PHE A 51 16.14 -3.88 2.09
N CYS A 52 15.69 -4.67 3.05
CA CYS A 52 15.47 -4.23 4.41
C CYS A 52 15.80 -5.38 5.39
N CYS A 53 16.36 -5.06 6.54
CA CYS A 53 16.65 -6.03 7.60
C CYS A 53 15.92 -5.64 8.88
N PHE A 54 15.41 -6.64 9.59
CA PHE A 54 14.82 -6.50 10.93
C PHE A 54 15.57 -7.37 11.93
N PRO A 55 15.60 -6.98 13.21
CA PRO A 55 16.13 -7.84 14.27
C PRO A 55 15.37 -9.17 14.33
N MET A 56 16.10 -10.26 14.47
CA MET A 56 15.52 -11.62 14.50
C MET A 56 14.46 -11.79 15.59
N GLU A 57 14.67 -11.16 16.75
CA GLU A 57 13.72 -11.21 17.87
C GLU A 57 12.35 -10.60 17.51
N PHE A 58 12.33 -9.59 16.64
CA PHE A 58 11.09 -9.01 16.14
C PHE A 58 10.42 -9.93 15.13
N VAL A 59 11.19 -10.45 14.16
CA VAL A 59 10.69 -11.33 13.10
C VAL A 59 10.08 -12.61 13.66
N GLN A 60 10.72 -13.22 14.67
CA GLN A 60 10.23 -14.45 15.30
C GLN A 60 8.89 -14.30 16.04
N LYS A 61 8.53 -13.07 16.42
CA LYS A 61 7.29 -12.79 17.18
C LYS A 61 6.18 -12.15 16.35
N ASN A 62 6.48 -11.76 15.13
CA ASN A 62 5.58 -10.96 14.32
C ASN A 62 5.46 -11.51 12.90
N ASP A 63 4.38 -12.21 12.63
CA ASP A 63 4.04 -12.65 11.28
C ASP A 63 3.64 -11.47 10.40
N VAL A 64 3.99 -11.54 9.13
CA VAL A 64 3.56 -10.56 8.11
C VAL A 64 2.05 -10.68 7.89
N LEU A 65 1.35 -9.58 7.83
CA LEU A 65 -0.06 -9.59 7.45
C LEU A 65 -0.24 -10.04 6.00
N PRO A 66 -1.31 -10.78 5.68
CA PRO A 66 -1.51 -11.36 4.36
C PRO A 66 -1.99 -10.34 3.32
N PHE A 67 -1.26 -9.24 3.19
CA PHE A 67 -1.51 -8.21 2.18
C PHE A 67 -1.24 -8.70 0.77
N PHE A 68 -0.26 -9.55 0.59
CA PHE A 68 0.18 -10.21 -0.64
C PHE A 68 0.99 -9.30 -1.58
N ILE A 69 0.53 -8.09 -1.85
CA ILE A 69 1.20 -7.08 -2.70
C ILE A 69 0.89 -5.72 -2.08
N HIS A 70 1.91 -4.88 -1.95
CA HIS A 70 1.90 -3.52 -1.43
C HIS A 70 1.46 -3.37 0.03
N CYS A 71 2.09 -2.44 0.70
CA CYS A 71 1.89 -2.08 2.11
C CYS A 71 2.22 -3.19 3.12
N ASP A 72 2.78 -4.32 2.72
CA ASP A 72 3.33 -5.32 3.62
C ASP A 72 4.57 -4.81 4.35
N ASP A 73 5.45 -4.15 3.62
CA ASP A 73 6.61 -3.41 4.12
C ASP A 73 6.22 -2.22 5.00
N VAL A 74 5.25 -1.43 4.55
CA VAL A 74 4.70 -0.29 5.29
C VAL A 74 4.17 -0.74 6.66
N GLU A 75 3.26 -1.70 6.66
CA GLU A 75 2.61 -2.19 7.87
C GLU A 75 3.63 -2.79 8.85
N TYR A 76 4.57 -3.57 8.33
CA TYR A 76 5.56 -4.24 9.15
C TYR A 76 6.58 -3.27 9.75
N GLY A 77 6.98 -2.25 8.98
CA GLY A 77 7.85 -1.19 9.44
C GLY A 77 7.20 -0.30 10.50
N LEU A 78 5.96 0.14 10.28
CA LEU A 78 5.18 0.90 11.26
C LEU A 78 4.95 0.09 12.54
N ARG A 79 4.70 -1.22 12.44
CA ARG A 79 4.56 -2.13 13.59
C ARG A 79 5.86 -2.28 14.38
N TYR A 80 7.00 -2.30 13.69
CA TYR A 80 8.29 -2.30 14.35
C TYR A 80 8.51 -1.02 15.18
N GLY A 81 8.01 0.11 14.71
CA GLY A 81 7.94 1.37 15.45
C GLY A 81 9.29 2.03 15.73
N ARG A 82 10.35 1.59 15.05
CA ARG A 82 11.68 2.22 15.13
C ARG A 82 12.06 2.78 13.78
N LYS A 83 12.71 3.94 13.78
CA LYS A 83 13.19 4.58 12.58
C LYS A 83 14.23 3.70 11.87
N PRO A 84 14.18 3.60 10.53
CA PRO A 84 15.17 2.89 9.76
C PRO A 84 16.59 3.48 9.95
N ILE A 85 17.55 2.59 9.96
CA ILE A 85 18.96 2.97 9.86
C ILE A 85 19.37 2.79 8.40
N ILE A 86 19.79 3.86 7.75
CA ILE A 86 20.23 3.87 6.36
C ILE A 86 21.75 3.77 6.33
N ILE A 87 22.28 2.85 5.52
CA ILE A 87 23.73 2.65 5.35
C ILE A 87 24.08 2.93 3.90
N GLU A 88 24.83 4.01 3.65
CA GLU A 88 25.29 4.34 2.30
C GLU A 88 26.20 3.23 1.75
N GLY A 89 26.00 2.85 0.50
CA GLY A 89 26.71 1.76 -0.15
C GLY A 89 26.05 0.38 -0.01
N VAL A 90 25.04 0.25 0.85
CA VAL A 90 24.17 -0.94 0.91
C VAL A 90 22.93 -0.65 0.09
N GLN A 91 22.89 -1.14 -1.15
CA GLN A 91 21.87 -0.74 -2.12
C GLN A 91 21.50 -1.87 -3.07
N VAL A 92 20.34 -1.76 -3.67
CA VAL A 92 19.86 -2.66 -4.73
C VAL A 92 19.32 -1.85 -5.91
N TRP A 93 19.42 -2.40 -7.11
CA TRP A 93 18.83 -1.85 -8.31
C TRP A 93 17.55 -2.62 -8.61
N HIS A 94 16.45 -1.93 -8.61
CA HIS A 94 15.13 -2.53 -8.81
C HIS A 94 14.33 -1.72 -9.83
N GLU A 95 13.49 -2.40 -10.62
CA GLU A 95 12.58 -1.73 -11.55
C GLU A 95 11.52 -0.95 -10.76
N THR A 96 11.29 0.31 -11.17
CA THR A 96 10.27 1.15 -10.54
C THR A 96 8.87 0.58 -10.75
N TYR A 97 8.00 0.84 -9.77
CA TYR A 97 6.65 0.30 -9.71
C TYR A 97 5.76 0.72 -10.89
N ASP A 98 5.93 1.93 -11.39
CA ASP A 98 5.10 2.53 -12.45
C ASP A 98 5.00 1.68 -13.73
N LYS A 99 6.04 0.89 -14.01
CA LYS A 99 6.10 0.01 -15.18
C LYS A 99 5.29 -1.29 -15.03
N ARG A 100 4.77 -1.58 -13.84
CA ARG A 100 4.08 -2.85 -13.50
C ARG A 100 2.60 -2.69 -13.17
N LEU A 101 2.05 -1.49 -13.33
CA LEU A 101 0.66 -1.21 -13.00
C LEU A 101 -0.31 -2.04 -13.85
N THR A 102 -1.03 -2.94 -13.21
CA THR A 102 -2.11 -3.71 -13.82
C THR A 102 -3.45 -3.34 -13.17
N PRO A 103 -4.59 -3.60 -13.81
CA PRO A 103 -5.91 -3.40 -13.19
C PRO A 103 -6.02 -4.04 -11.80
N LEU A 104 -5.49 -5.25 -11.63
CA LEU A 104 -5.52 -5.98 -10.37
C LEU A 104 -4.70 -5.30 -9.26
N MET A 105 -3.62 -4.60 -9.58
CA MET A 105 -2.85 -3.83 -8.61
C MET A 105 -3.70 -2.78 -7.91
N GLN A 106 -4.68 -2.19 -8.61
CA GLN A 106 -5.59 -1.19 -8.03
C GLN A 106 -6.47 -1.76 -6.90
N TYR A 107 -6.69 -3.07 -6.87
CA TYR A 107 -7.32 -3.72 -5.73
C TYR A 107 -6.46 -3.60 -4.47
N TYR A 108 -5.17 -3.93 -4.57
CA TYR A 108 -4.23 -3.86 -3.44
C TYR A 108 -3.95 -2.42 -3.04
N ASP A 109 -3.74 -1.51 -4.01
CA ASP A 109 -3.54 -0.07 -3.80
C ASP A 109 -4.76 0.66 -3.21
N THR A 110 -5.87 -0.01 -3.14
CA THR A 110 -7.08 0.54 -2.50
C THR A 110 -7.32 -0.13 -1.16
N ARG A 111 -7.24 -1.47 -1.06
CA ARG A 111 -7.54 -2.20 0.15
C ARG A 111 -6.48 -2.02 1.24
N ASN A 112 -5.21 -2.18 0.87
CA ASN A 112 -4.14 -2.27 1.86
C ASN A 112 -3.87 -0.94 2.59
N PRO A 113 -3.82 0.22 1.91
CA PRO A 113 -3.74 1.51 2.60
C PRO A 113 -4.88 1.76 3.59
N LEU A 114 -6.11 1.32 3.28
CA LEU A 114 -7.23 1.44 4.21
C LEU A 114 -6.99 0.64 5.49
N PHE A 115 -6.45 -0.59 5.39
CA PHE A 115 -6.10 -1.38 6.57
C PHE A 115 -4.95 -0.77 7.37
N VAL A 116 -3.87 -0.30 6.71
CA VAL A 116 -2.75 0.37 7.36
C VAL A 116 -3.25 1.59 8.12
N ASN A 117 -4.03 2.45 7.46
CA ASN A 117 -4.54 3.67 8.05
C ASN A 117 -5.48 3.39 9.24
N TRP A 118 -6.29 2.35 9.14
CA TRP A 118 -7.16 1.94 10.24
C TRP A 118 -6.37 1.42 11.45
N ILE A 119 -5.33 0.60 11.22
CA ILE A 119 -4.49 0.04 12.30
C ILE A 119 -3.72 1.12 13.04
N TYR A 120 -3.20 2.12 12.32
CA TYR A 120 -2.27 3.11 12.87
C TYR A 120 -2.89 4.50 13.09
N GLY A 121 -4.20 4.65 12.98
CA GLY A 121 -4.89 5.89 13.25
C GLY A 121 -4.71 6.99 12.19
N PHE A 122 -4.30 6.64 10.98
CA PHE A 122 -4.24 7.56 9.85
C PHE A 122 -5.55 7.63 9.06
N LEU A 123 -6.57 6.88 9.48
CA LEU A 123 -7.83 6.84 8.77
C LEU A 123 -8.51 8.20 8.89
N GLN A 124 -8.85 8.76 7.74
CA GLN A 124 -9.64 9.98 7.65
C GLN A 124 -11.08 9.69 8.09
N ASP A 125 -11.86 10.77 8.28
CA ASP A 125 -13.29 10.61 8.55
C ASP A 125 -14.01 9.87 7.38
N ALA A 126 -15.18 9.29 7.68
CA ALA A 126 -15.92 8.46 6.75
C ALA A 126 -16.32 9.20 5.46
N GLU A 127 -16.56 10.51 5.53
CA GLU A 127 -16.92 11.30 4.35
C GLU A 127 -15.73 11.46 3.40
N GLN A 128 -14.54 11.72 3.94
CA GLN A 128 -13.31 11.85 3.15
C GLN A 128 -12.95 10.51 2.50
N ILE A 129 -13.06 9.39 3.23
CA ILE A 129 -12.85 8.05 2.68
C ILE A 129 -13.83 7.78 1.52
N MET A 130 -15.11 8.06 1.73
CA MET A 130 -16.14 7.87 0.71
C MET A 130 -15.89 8.77 -0.50
N LYS A 131 -15.49 10.02 -0.30
CA LYS A 131 -15.15 10.97 -1.37
C LYS A 131 -13.98 10.47 -2.21
N ALA A 132 -12.88 10.08 -1.57
CA ALA A 132 -11.69 9.54 -2.25
C ALA A 132 -12.01 8.26 -3.03
N TRP A 133 -12.78 7.35 -2.44
CA TRP A 133 -13.22 6.12 -3.10
C TRP A 133 -14.12 6.40 -4.31
N LYS A 134 -15.09 7.32 -4.21
CA LYS A 134 -15.93 7.75 -5.34
C LYS A 134 -15.10 8.36 -6.46
N GLN A 135 -14.15 9.23 -6.13
CA GLN A 135 -13.25 9.83 -7.13
C GLN A 135 -12.46 8.77 -7.90
N LYS A 136 -11.92 7.78 -7.17
CA LYS A 136 -11.18 6.66 -7.77
C LYS A 136 -12.06 5.81 -8.69
N ILE A 137 -13.30 5.51 -8.29
CA ILE A 137 -14.29 4.82 -9.11
C ILE A 137 -14.64 5.63 -10.36
N THR A 138 -14.98 6.91 -10.18
CA THR A 138 -15.36 7.80 -11.30
C THR A 138 -14.25 7.90 -12.35
N LYS A 139 -12.98 7.95 -11.93
CA LYS A 139 -11.81 7.96 -12.81
C LYS A 139 -11.82 6.78 -13.79
N TYR A 140 -12.13 5.57 -13.32
CA TYR A 140 -12.16 4.37 -14.16
C TYR A 140 -13.49 4.24 -14.91
N HIS A 141 -14.60 4.67 -14.32
CA HIS A 141 -15.90 4.69 -14.96
C HIS A 141 -15.93 5.53 -16.23
N VAL A 142 -15.40 6.76 -16.17
CA VAL A 142 -15.31 7.68 -17.34
C VAL A 142 -14.41 7.13 -18.45
N ARG A 143 -13.44 6.30 -18.08
CA ARG A 143 -12.52 5.64 -19.03
C ARG A 143 -13.05 4.31 -19.58
N GLU A 144 -14.25 3.92 -19.16
CA GLU A 144 -14.86 2.61 -19.46
C GLU A 144 -13.97 1.41 -19.07
N ASP A 145 -13.04 1.62 -18.11
CA ASP A 145 -12.19 0.56 -17.57
C ASP A 145 -12.93 -0.21 -16.45
N TRP A 146 -13.91 -1.02 -16.89
CA TRP A 146 -14.82 -1.74 -16.00
C TRP A 146 -14.11 -2.73 -15.09
N ILE A 147 -12.99 -3.29 -15.52
CA ILE A 147 -12.27 -4.27 -14.70
C ILE A 147 -11.53 -3.59 -13.55
N THR A 148 -10.86 -2.47 -13.81
CA THR A 148 -10.18 -1.69 -12.76
C THR A 148 -11.21 -1.07 -11.80
N GLU A 149 -12.30 -0.52 -12.30
CA GLU A 149 -13.42 -0.03 -11.49
C GLU A 149 -13.93 -1.12 -10.54
N TYR A 150 -14.14 -2.34 -11.05
CA TYR A 150 -14.58 -3.48 -10.24
C TYR A 150 -13.59 -3.80 -9.12
N TYR A 151 -12.29 -3.80 -9.40
CA TYR A 151 -11.27 -4.05 -8.38
C TYR A 151 -11.26 -2.98 -7.28
N VAL A 152 -11.47 -1.72 -7.61
CA VAL A 152 -11.59 -0.64 -6.62
C VAL A 152 -12.84 -0.82 -5.74
N ILE A 153 -13.96 -1.23 -6.33
CA ILE A 153 -15.19 -1.54 -5.58
C ILE A 153 -14.97 -2.74 -4.65
N LEU A 154 -14.36 -3.81 -5.15
CA LEU A 154 -14.11 -5.03 -4.40
C LEU A 154 -13.13 -4.80 -3.25
N ALA A 155 -12.13 -3.94 -3.44
CA ALA A 155 -11.17 -3.56 -2.41
C ALA A 155 -11.85 -2.97 -1.17
N MET A 156 -12.77 -2.04 -1.36
CA MET A 156 -13.59 -1.47 -0.27
C MET A 156 -14.47 -2.54 0.38
N ASN A 157 -15.15 -3.38 -0.42
CA ASN A 157 -15.96 -4.47 0.13
C ASN A 157 -15.14 -5.41 1.02
N ASP A 158 -13.89 -5.66 0.66
CA ASP A 158 -13.02 -6.57 1.41
C ASP A 158 -12.40 -5.89 2.64
N PHE A 159 -12.11 -4.60 2.59
CA PHE A 159 -11.78 -3.81 3.78
C PHE A 159 -12.90 -3.85 4.83
N LEU A 160 -14.14 -3.69 4.41
CA LEU A 160 -15.32 -3.72 5.30
C LEU A 160 -15.57 -5.09 5.98
N LYS A 161 -14.90 -6.16 5.55
CA LYS A 161 -14.92 -7.45 6.26
C LYS A 161 -14.04 -7.47 7.50
N GLY A 162 -13.15 -6.47 7.66
CA GLY A 162 -12.31 -6.22 8.82
C GLY A 162 -11.10 -7.16 8.98
N MET A 163 -10.33 -6.89 10.04
CA MET A 163 -9.06 -7.58 10.32
C MET A 163 -9.18 -9.10 10.50
N ARG A 164 -10.31 -9.59 11.05
CA ARG A 164 -10.53 -11.04 11.22
C ARG A 164 -10.55 -11.77 9.88
N TRP A 165 -11.15 -11.17 8.88
CA TRP A 165 -11.14 -11.69 7.52
C TRP A 165 -9.74 -11.62 6.90
N LEU A 166 -9.07 -10.46 7.00
CA LEU A 166 -7.72 -10.27 6.47
C LEU A 166 -6.75 -11.32 7.01
N LYS A 167 -6.73 -11.54 8.33
CA LYS A 167 -5.82 -12.50 8.97
C LYS A 167 -6.07 -13.97 8.63
N ARG A 168 -7.26 -14.30 8.10
CA ARG A 168 -7.64 -15.69 7.78
C ARG A 168 -7.57 -16.02 6.30
N ILE A 169 -7.36 -15.02 5.45
CA ILE A 169 -7.36 -15.22 4.01
C ILE A 169 -6.10 -15.95 3.55
N ASP A 170 -6.25 -16.94 2.70
CA ASP A 170 -5.17 -17.47 1.88
C ASP A 170 -4.96 -16.50 0.70
N SER A 171 -3.98 -15.61 0.84
CA SER A 171 -3.71 -14.53 -0.12
C SER A 171 -3.43 -15.05 -1.51
N GLY A 172 -2.69 -16.16 -1.63
CA GLY A 172 -2.35 -16.75 -2.92
C GLY A 172 -3.58 -17.31 -3.64
N LYS A 173 -4.45 -18.04 -2.92
CA LYS A 173 -5.71 -18.54 -3.50
C LYS A 173 -6.63 -17.38 -3.86
N TYR A 174 -6.68 -16.35 -3.02
CA TYR A 174 -7.52 -15.19 -3.27
C TYR A 174 -7.04 -14.40 -4.48
N HIS A 175 -5.73 -14.18 -4.62
CA HIS A 175 -5.14 -13.54 -5.79
C HIS A 175 -5.52 -14.28 -7.09
N ARG A 176 -5.37 -15.61 -7.13
CA ARG A 176 -5.79 -16.41 -8.30
C ARG A 176 -7.29 -16.29 -8.60
N LYS A 177 -8.14 -16.12 -7.57
CA LYS A 177 -9.56 -15.83 -7.76
C LYS A 177 -9.79 -14.45 -8.37
N LEU A 178 -9.07 -13.44 -7.90
CA LEU A 178 -9.13 -12.08 -8.43
C LEU A 178 -8.73 -12.03 -9.90
N GLN A 179 -7.67 -12.74 -10.30
CA GLN A 179 -7.22 -12.81 -11.70
C GLN A 179 -8.30 -13.32 -12.67
N LYS A 180 -9.25 -14.10 -12.19
CA LYS A 180 -10.38 -14.63 -12.97
C LYS A 180 -11.62 -13.73 -12.96
N ALA A 181 -11.55 -12.56 -12.31
CA ALA A 181 -12.69 -11.67 -12.19
C ALA A 181 -13.12 -11.13 -13.56
N LYS A 182 -14.43 -11.10 -13.74
CA LYS A 182 -15.08 -10.47 -14.91
C LYS A 182 -15.98 -9.34 -14.42
N SER A 183 -16.04 -8.27 -15.18
CA SER A 183 -16.85 -7.11 -14.84
C SER A 183 -17.63 -6.61 -16.04
N SER A 184 -18.59 -5.74 -15.77
CA SER A 184 -19.36 -4.97 -16.75
C SER A 184 -19.92 -3.74 -16.06
N ARG A 185 -20.34 -2.75 -16.84
CA ARG A 185 -20.96 -1.52 -16.32
C ARG A 185 -22.13 -1.82 -15.36
N ILE A 186 -23.01 -2.73 -15.76
CA ILE A 186 -24.21 -3.10 -14.94
C ILE A 186 -23.78 -3.78 -13.64
N LYS A 187 -22.89 -4.76 -13.72
CA LYS A 187 -22.38 -5.47 -12.54
C LYS A 187 -21.73 -4.49 -11.56
N ASN A 188 -20.87 -3.59 -12.04
CA ASN A 188 -20.19 -2.62 -11.22
C ASN A 188 -21.17 -1.67 -10.53
N ALA A 189 -22.18 -1.17 -11.23
CA ALA A 189 -23.22 -0.30 -10.66
C ALA A 189 -23.98 -0.97 -9.52
N ILE A 190 -24.30 -2.24 -9.65
CA ILE A 190 -24.96 -3.04 -8.59
C ILE A 190 -24.00 -3.22 -7.40
N CYS A 191 -22.78 -3.70 -7.65
CA CYS A 191 -21.78 -3.94 -6.61
C CYS A 191 -21.45 -2.66 -5.85
N TRP A 192 -21.27 -1.54 -6.54
CA TRP A 192 -20.99 -0.25 -5.92
C TRP A 192 -22.07 0.18 -4.93
N ARG A 193 -23.34 0.09 -5.32
CA ARG A 193 -24.49 0.44 -4.44
C ARG A 193 -24.49 -0.41 -3.17
N MET A 194 -24.29 -1.72 -3.32
CA MET A 194 -24.24 -2.64 -2.17
C MET A 194 -23.09 -2.31 -1.23
N VAL A 195 -21.91 -2.00 -1.77
CA VAL A 195 -20.73 -1.67 -0.97
C VAL A 195 -20.87 -0.30 -0.32
N ALA A 196 -21.47 0.67 -0.99
CA ALA A 196 -21.73 1.99 -0.42
C ALA A 196 -22.66 1.91 0.80
N VAL A 197 -23.71 1.09 0.75
CA VAL A 197 -24.60 0.84 1.91
C VAL A 197 -23.81 0.19 3.06
N LYS A 198 -23.02 -0.84 2.78
CA LYS A 198 -22.18 -1.49 3.80
C LYS A 198 -21.18 -0.50 4.42
N PHE A 199 -20.61 0.39 3.62
CA PHE A 199 -19.68 1.41 4.10
C PHE A 199 -20.37 2.36 5.09
N TRP A 200 -21.55 2.87 4.79
CA TRP A 200 -22.29 3.74 5.69
C TRP A 200 -22.71 3.07 6.99
N ILE A 201 -23.07 1.78 6.93
CA ILE A 201 -23.31 0.97 8.13
C ILE A 201 -22.02 0.86 8.96
N TRP A 202 -20.90 0.54 8.33
CA TRP A 202 -19.60 0.44 8.99
C TRP A 202 -19.19 1.79 9.62
N ALA A 203 -19.33 2.89 8.89
CA ALA A 203 -19.01 4.22 9.36
C ALA A 203 -19.82 4.63 10.61
N HIS A 204 -21.08 4.21 10.69
CA HIS A 204 -21.93 4.47 11.85
C HIS A 204 -21.49 3.74 13.11
N PHE A 205 -20.90 2.55 12.97
CA PHE A 205 -20.51 1.72 14.13
C PHE A 205 -19.03 1.79 14.48
N TYR A 206 -18.17 2.24 13.58
CA TYR A 206 -16.70 2.18 13.71
C TYR A 206 -16.01 3.47 13.27
N GLY A 207 -16.73 4.49 12.89
CA GLY A 207 -16.18 5.75 12.34
C GLY A 207 -16.00 6.87 13.35
N ASP A 208 -16.26 6.60 14.64
CA ASP A 208 -16.06 7.53 15.76
C ASP A 208 -14.76 7.23 16.50
#